data_0584ce6e49cffcf9f99dfb0eadeb4a3c
#
_entry.id   0584ce6e49cffcf9f99dfb0eadeb4a3c
#
_cell.length_a   1.000
_cell.length_b   1.000
_cell.length_c   1.000
_cell.angle_alpha   90.00
_cell.angle_beta   90.00
_cell.angle_gamma   90.00
#
_symmetry.space_group_name_H-M   'P 1'
#
loop_
_entity.id
_entity.type
_entity.pdbx_description
1 polymer ?
#
loop_
_entity_poly.entity_id
_entity_poly.type
_entity_poly.pdbx_seq_one_letter_code
_entity_poly.pdbx_strand_id
1 'polypeptide(L)'
;MKLVAILEDDAASGGGYNQALNAILQMRDLCAGRYEFEVLTTRLSNIGVLRSLNVQAEAFAYSIADKLLSYLSPAPWWHPLQVRLRLVGPFERMLRRRGCDLVYFVTPTARPNMLQGLNFIATVWDLCHRDTPEFPEVRESAVFQAREHSYRTILPQAFAIMTDSAALAGAISRRYGIDAERLLPMPFAPAPSLSAASSTDKATVLSKYGLQEGYFFYPAQFWAHKNHIRILQALVQLKARGQAVSVAFAGGDQGNRRHVETFVAANALRDQVRLLGFVPAEDMRGLYEGCRAVVMPTYFGPTNMPPLEAWLIGKPLIYSSQFREQAGEAALCVDPDDADALARAMQACSDDEICAALVRAGAARLRQIEQQRKEAEAELLARLRQFEAKRSCWP
;
A
#
# COMPACT_ATOMS: atom_id res chain seq x y z
N MET A 1 -28.72 -1.61 -4.15
CA MET A 1 -27.57 -1.08 -4.90
C MET A 1 -26.52 -2.18 -5.04
N LYS A 2 -25.88 -2.28 -6.21
CA LYS A 2 -24.78 -3.22 -6.47
C LYS A 2 -23.45 -2.49 -6.64
N LEU A 3 -22.46 -2.86 -5.83
CA LEU A 3 -21.11 -2.35 -5.86
C LEU A 3 -20.15 -3.41 -6.41
N VAL A 4 -19.30 -3.02 -7.37
CA VAL A 4 -18.31 -3.92 -7.99
C VAL A 4 -16.90 -3.38 -7.72
N ALA A 5 -16.09 -4.15 -7.01
CA ALA A 5 -14.67 -3.82 -6.78
C ALA A 5 -13.79 -4.41 -7.90
N ILE A 6 -12.78 -3.65 -8.32
CA ILE A 6 -11.84 -4.04 -9.37
C ILE A 6 -10.45 -4.23 -8.76
N LEU A 7 -9.92 -5.46 -8.85
CA LEU A 7 -8.58 -5.84 -8.41
C LEU A 7 -7.69 -6.18 -9.62
N GLU A 8 -6.71 -5.33 -9.91
CA GLU A 8 -5.80 -5.50 -11.05
C GLU A 8 -4.44 -6.10 -10.66
N ASP A 9 -4.00 -5.88 -9.42
CA ASP A 9 -2.72 -6.34 -8.88
C ASP A 9 -2.75 -7.81 -8.46
N ASP A 10 -1.58 -8.39 -8.26
CA ASP A 10 -1.38 -9.72 -7.69
C ASP A 10 -0.36 -9.69 -6.53
N ALA A 11 -0.11 -10.84 -5.90
CA ALA A 11 0.75 -10.95 -4.74
C ALA A 11 2.18 -10.43 -4.95
N ALA A 12 2.67 -10.40 -6.21
CA ALA A 12 4.00 -9.85 -6.53
C ALA A 12 4.08 -8.33 -6.33
N SER A 13 2.94 -7.63 -6.28
CA SER A 13 2.87 -6.19 -5.98
C SER A 13 3.14 -5.87 -4.49
N GLY A 14 3.26 -6.89 -3.63
CA GLY A 14 3.65 -6.73 -2.23
C GLY A 14 2.63 -5.95 -1.38
N GLY A 15 3.07 -4.88 -0.71
CA GLY A 15 2.22 -4.10 0.20
C GLY A 15 0.97 -3.52 -0.47
N GLY A 16 1.05 -3.08 -1.72
CA GLY A 16 -0.09 -2.58 -2.48
C GLY A 16 -1.19 -3.63 -2.65
N TYR A 17 -0.80 -4.88 -2.95
CA TYR A 17 -1.76 -5.99 -3.03
C TYR A 17 -2.44 -6.27 -1.69
N ASN A 18 -1.69 -6.32 -0.60
CA ASN A 18 -2.26 -6.54 0.73
C ASN A 18 -3.24 -5.43 1.12
N GLN A 19 -2.93 -4.17 0.76
CA GLN A 19 -3.85 -3.06 0.98
C GLN A 19 -5.12 -3.18 0.12
N ALA A 20 -5.01 -3.63 -1.12
CA ALA A 20 -6.17 -3.90 -1.97
C ALA A 20 -7.06 -5.01 -1.38
N LEU A 21 -6.46 -6.09 -0.84
CA LEU A 21 -7.20 -7.13 -0.12
C LEU A 21 -7.92 -6.57 1.11
N ASN A 22 -7.24 -5.75 1.93
CA ASN A 22 -7.85 -5.07 3.07
C ASN A 22 -9.05 -4.21 2.66
N ALA A 23 -8.92 -3.45 1.57
CA ALA A 23 -9.99 -2.60 1.04
C ALA A 23 -11.20 -3.45 0.55
N ILE A 24 -10.94 -4.59 -0.07
CA ILE A 24 -11.99 -5.53 -0.50
C ILE A 24 -12.71 -6.14 0.70
N LEU A 25 -11.96 -6.64 1.70
CA LEU A 25 -12.54 -7.24 2.91
C LEU A 25 -13.39 -6.21 3.67
N GLN A 26 -12.88 -5.00 3.83
CA GLN A 26 -13.60 -3.89 4.44
C GLN A 26 -14.90 -3.58 3.70
N MET A 27 -14.85 -3.44 2.37
CA MET A 27 -16.05 -3.12 1.59
C MET A 27 -17.06 -4.27 1.62
N ARG A 28 -16.62 -5.54 1.58
CA ARG A 28 -17.47 -6.71 1.77
C ARG A 28 -18.24 -6.64 3.08
N ASP A 29 -17.55 -6.35 4.17
CA ASP A 29 -18.15 -6.32 5.51
C ASP A 29 -19.12 -5.15 5.67
N LEU A 30 -18.81 -3.99 5.09
CA LEU A 30 -19.71 -2.84 5.04
C LEU A 30 -20.95 -3.09 4.19
N CYS A 31 -20.84 -3.84 3.10
CA CYS A 31 -21.95 -4.18 2.22
C CYS A 31 -22.83 -5.31 2.79
N ALA A 32 -22.32 -6.14 3.70
CA ALA A 32 -23.01 -7.32 4.20
C ALA A 32 -24.42 -7.02 4.71
N GLY A 33 -25.42 -7.72 4.15
CA GLY A 33 -26.84 -7.55 4.50
C GLY A 33 -27.47 -6.22 4.07
N ARG A 34 -26.76 -5.39 3.27
CA ARG A 34 -27.26 -4.07 2.80
C ARG A 34 -27.18 -3.91 1.29
N TYR A 35 -26.04 -4.27 0.71
CA TYR A 35 -25.74 -4.06 -0.71
C TYR A 35 -25.21 -5.35 -1.33
N GLU A 36 -25.43 -5.53 -2.61
CA GLU A 36 -24.74 -6.56 -3.37
C GLU A 36 -23.29 -6.12 -3.59
N PHE A 37 -22.35 -7.01 -3.30
CA PHE A 37 -20.92 -6.77 -3.48
C PHE A 37 -20.28 -7.88 -4.30
N GLU A 38 -19.60 -7.52 -5.37
CA GLU A 38 -18.91 -8.42 -6.27
C GLU A 38 -17.47 -7.93 -6.50
N VAL A 39 -16.53 -8.86 -6.67
CA VAL A 39 -15.14 -8.54 -7.01
C VAL A 39 -14.82 -9.07 -8.40
N LEU A 40 -14.31 -8.21 -9.26
CA LEU A 40 -13.75 -8.57 -10.54
C LEU A 40 -12.23 -8.41 -10.52
N THR A 41 -11.51 -9.39 -11.03
CA THR A 41 -10.04 -9.36 -11.06
C THR A 41 -9.49 -9.66 -12.45
N THR A 42 -8.38 -9.01 -12.80
CA THR A 42 -7.65 -9.30 -14.05
C THR A 42 -6.66 -10.44 -13.92
N ARG A 43 -6.49 -11.01 -12.72
CA ARG A 43 -5.52 -12.06 -12.41
C ARG A 43 -6.19 -13.32 -11.89
N LEU A 44 -6.03 -14.44 -12.60
CA LEU A 44 -6.58 -15.73 -12.18
C LEU A 44 -6.03 -16.19 -10.82
N SER A 45 -4.77 -15.84 -10.50
CA SER A 45 -4.13 -16.15 -9.22
C SER A 45 -4.90 -15.58 -8.02
N ASN A 46 -5.62 -14.47 -8.18
CA ASN A 46 -6.39 -13.86 -7.11
C ASN A 46 -7.62 -14.64 -6.69
N ILE A 47 -8.19 -15.46 -7.59
CA ILE A 47 -9.45 -16.19 -7.32
C ILE A 47 -9.29 -17.13 -6.13
N GLY A 48 -8.18 -17.86 -6.05
CA GLY A 48 -7.89 -18.76 -4.92
C GLY A 48 -7.76 -18.01 -3.60
N VAL A 49 -7.02 -16.91 -3.61
CA VAL A 49 -6.80 -16.07 -2.42
C VAL A 49 -8.12 -15.43 -1.94
N LEU A 50 -8.89 -14.84 -2.84
CA LEU A 50 -10.17 -14.21 -2.49
C LEU A 50 -11.16 -15.24 -1.95
N ARG A 51 -11.19 -16.45 -2.53
CA ARG A 51 -12.04 -17.57 -2.04
C ARG A 51 -11.64 -17.99 -0.62
N SER A 52 -10.34 -18.10 -0.32
CA SER A 52 -9.88 -18.42 1.06
C SER A 52 -10.25 -17.35 2.09
N LEU A 53 -10.49 -16.13 1.63
CA LEU A 53 -10.97 -15.00 2.43
C LEU A 53 -12.51 -14.84 2.42
N ASN A 54 -13.26 -15.85 1.94
CA ASN A 54 -14.71 -15.82 1.79
C ASN A 54 -15.21 -14.64 0.93
N VAL A 55 -14.48 -14.30 -0.14
CA VAL A 55 -14.87 -13.30 -1.13
C VAL A 55 -15.14 -13.98 -2.46
N GLN A 56 -16.36 -13.78 -2.99
CA GLN A 56 -16.69 -14.23 -4.34
C GLN A 56 -16.04 -13.28 -5.35
N ALA A 57 -15.30 -13.87 -6.30
CA ALA A 57 -14.62 -13.09 -7.32
C ALA A 57 -14.67 -13.82 -8.67
N GLU A 58 -14.72 -13.04 -9.73
CA GLU A 58 -14.69 -13.52 -11.11
C GLU A 58 -13.52 -12.87 -11.87
N ALA A 59 -12.88 -13.66 -12.72
CA ALA A 59 -11.82 -13.16 -13.57
C ALA A 59 -12.37 -12.53 -14.84
N PHE A 60 -11.80 -11.42 -15.28
CA PHE A 60 -12.13 -10.76 -16.53
C PHE A 60 -10.86 -10.21 -17.21
N ALA A 61 -10.98 -9.80 -18.47
CA ALA A 61 -9.92 -9.14 -19.19
C ALA A 61 -10.43 -7.88 -19.88
N TYR A 62 -9.67 -6.81 -19.83
CA TYR A 62 -9.92 -5.62 -20.65
C TYR A 62 -9.71 -5.96 -22.12
N SER A 63 -10.67 -5.61 -22.97
CA SER A 63 -10.53 -5.72 -24.41
C SER A 63 -9.53 -4.69 -24.98
N ILE A 64 -9.14 -4.86 -26.22
CA ILE A 64 -8.32 -3.88 -26.93
C ILE A 64 -9.04 -2.52 -27.01
N ALA A 65 -10.36 -2.54 -27.23
CA ALA A 65 -11.19 -1.34 -27.25
C ALA A 65 -11.19 -0.60 -25.90
N ASP A 66 -11.25 -1.32 -24.77
CA ASP A 66 -11.16 -0.72 -23.43
C ASP A 66 -9.80 -0.04 -23.21
N LYS A 67 -8.71 -0.70 -23.59
CA LYS A 67 -7.35 -0.14 -23.48
C LYS A 67 -7.21 1.13 -24.33
N LEU A 68 -7.75 1.12 -25.55
CA LEU A 68 -7.74 2.28 -26.41
C LEU A 68 -8.57 3.43 -25.84
N LEU A 69 -9.76 3.15 -25.31
CA LEU A 69 -10.61 4.14 -24.64
C LEU A 69 -9.91 4.74 -23.42
N SER A 70 -9.27 3.94 -22.59
CA SER A 70 -8.49 4.44 -21.43
C SER A 70 -7.41 5.45 -21.83
N TYR A 71 -6.82 5.26 -23.00
CA TYR A 71 -5.80 6.16 -23.55
C TYR A 71 -6.39 7.41 -24.22
N LEU A 72 -7.49 7.26 -24.94
CA LEU A 72 -8.10 8.35 -25.72
C LEU A 72 -9.02 9.23 -24.89
N SER A 73 -9.78 8.66 -23.94
CA SER A 73 -10.81 9.39 -23.16
C SER A 73 -10.31 10.67 -22.48
N PRO A 74 -9.06 10.74 -21.98
CA PRO A 74 -8.53 11.96 -21.40
C PRO A 74 -8.21 13.07 -22.44
N ALA A 75 -8.23 12.76 -23.75
CA ALA A 75 -7.88 13.74 -24.77
C ALA A 75 -9.06 14.72 -25.02
N PRO A 76 -8.85 16.04 -24.94
CA PRO A 76 -9.92 17.03 -25.07
C PRO A 76 -10.71 16.94 -26.39
N TRP A 77 -10.04 16.54 -27.49
CA TRP A 77 -10.68 16.39 -28.80
C TRP A 77 -11.51 15.09 -28.93
N TRP A 78 -11.22 14.07 -28.10
CA TRP A 78 -11.95 12.82 -28.13
C TRP A 78 -13.30 12.90 -27.42
N HIS A 79 -13.37 13.61 -26.31
CA HIS A 79 -14.58 13.72 -25.50
C HIS A 79 -15.84 14.18 -26.30
N PRO A 80 -15.81 15.24 -27.13
CA PRO A 80 -16.98 15.61 -27.92
C PRO A 80 -17.43 14.53 -28.90
N LEU A 81 -16.49 13.81 -29.50
CA LEU A 81 -16.78 12.71 -30.43
C LEU A 81 -17.41 11.52 -29.69
N GLN A 82 -16.86 11.16 -28.54
CA GLN A 82 -17.35 10.07 -27.71
C GLN A 82 -18.78 10.31 -27.22
N VAL A 83 -19.07 11.52 -26.75
CA VAL A 83 -20.41 11.92 -26.33
C VAL A 83 -21.38 11.89 -27.50
N ARG A 84 -21.00 12.47 -28.64
CA ARG A 84 -21.86 12.54 -29.86
C ARG A 84 -22.18 11.13 -30.38
N LEU A 85 -21.26 10.23 -30.34
CA LEU A 85 -21.41 8.84 -30.82
C LEU A 85 -21.92 7.89 -29.74
N ARG A 86 -22.13 8.35 -28.50
CA ARG A 86 -22.53 7.54 -27.33
C ARG A 86 -21.65 6.29 -27.17
N LEU A 87 -20.34 6.43 -27.34
CA LEU A 87 -19.42 5.33 -27.33
C LEU A 87 -19.20 4.84 -25.89
N VAL A 88 -19.81 3.74 -25.54
CA VAL A 88 -19.61 3.04 -24.26
C VAL A 88 -18.71 1.83 -24.50
N GLY A 89 -17.63 1.69 -23.71
CA GLY A 89 -16.68 0.60 -23.84
C GLY A 89 -17.26 -0.77 -23.46
N PRO A 90 -16.62 -1.85 -23.94
CA PRO A 90 -17.02 -3.22 -23.56
C PRO A 90 -17.02 -3.45 -22.06
N PHE A 91 -16.05 -2.92 -21.33
CA PHE A 91 -15.94 -3.00 -19.87
C PHE A 91 -17.14 -2.37 -19.17
N GLU A 92 -17.48 -1.13 -19.50
CA GLU A 92 -18.65 -0.49 -18.91
C GLU A 92 -19.97 -1.19 -19.29
N ARG A 93 -20.09 -1.67 -20.54
CA ARG A 93 -21.25 -2.47 -20.95
C ARG A 93 -21.38 -3.76 -20.16
N MET A 94 -20.28 -4.42 -19.87
CA MET A 94 -20.25 -5.64 -19.02
C MET A 94 -20.72 -5.31 -17.60
N LEU A 95 -20.23 -4.23 -16.98
CA LEU A 95 -20.64 -3.78 -15.66
C LEU A 95 -22.13 -3.42 -15.61
N ARG A 96 -22.64 -2.69 -16.61
CA ARG A 96 -24.07 -2.34 -16.72
C ARG A 96 -24.97 -3.58 -16.85
N ARG A 97 -24.56 -4.58 -17.65
CA ARG A 97 -25.29 -5.87 -17.76
C ARG A 97 -25.34 -6.65 -16.46
N ARG A 98 -24.35 -6.44 -15.58
CA ARG A 98 -24.29 -7.03 -14.23
C ARG A 98 -25.15 -6.24 -13.22
N GLY A 99 -25.76 -5.14 -13.62
CA GLY A 99 -26.52 -4.27 -12.73
C GLY A 99 -25.63 -3.43 -11.78
N CYS A 100 -24.38 -3.15 -12.17
CA CYS A 100 -23.47 -2.36 -11.34
C CYS A 100 -23.95 -0.89 -11.27
N ASP A 101 -24.11 -0.40 -10.04
CA ASP A 101 -24.44 1.00 -9.75
C ASP A 101 -23.19 1.83 -9.42
N LEU A 102 -22.21 1.23 -8.78
CA LEU A 102 -21.01 1.90 -8.31
C LEU A 102 -19.78 1.00 -8.46
N VAL A 103 -18.73 1.50 -9.11
CA VAL A 103 -17.46 0.78 -9.30
C VAL A 103 -16.45 1.24 -8.26
N TYR A 104 -15.77 0.31 -7.59
CA TYR A 104 -14.69 0.64 -6.68
C TYR A 104 -13.34 0.16 -7.24
N PHE A 105 -12.49 1.10 -7.63
CA PHE A 105 -11.10 0.81 -8.00
C PHE A 105 -10.25 0.80 -6.73
N VAL A 106 -9.96 -0.40 -6.24
CA VAL A 106 -9.31 -0.60 -4.93
C VAL A 106 -7.83 -0.18 -4.90
N THR A 107 -7.23 0.03 -6.07
CA THR A 107 -5.85 0.50 -6.23
C THR A 107 -5.79 1.74 -7.12
N PRO A 108 -4.75 2.58 -7.02
CA PRO A 108 -4.55 3.70 -7.93
C PRO A 108 -4.42 3.20 -9.37
N THR A 109 -5.29 3.66 -10.26
CA THR A 109 -5.33 3.23 -11.67
C THR A 109 -5.89 4.34 -12.57
N ALA A 110 -5.54 4.31 -13.86
CA ALA A 110 -6.11 5.19 -14.88
C ALA A 110 -7.43 4.65 -15.47
N ARG A 111 -7.88 3.47 -15.06
CA ARG A 111 -9.04 2.76 -15.64
C ARG A 111 -10.38 3.48 -15.51
N PRO A 112 -10.64 4.31 -14.47
CA PRO A 112 -11.88 5.10 -14.46
C PRO A 112 -12.13 5.94 -15.72
N ASN A 113 -11.08 6.33 -16.44
CA ASN A 113 -11.21 7.03 -17.73
C ASN A 113 -11.96 6.23 -18.81
N MET A 114 -12.15 4.92 -18.63
CA MET A 114 -12.97 4.08 -19.53
C MET A 114 -14.48 4.25 -19.30
N LEU A 115 -14.87 4.76 -18.12
CA LEU A 115 -16.28 4.87 -17.73
C LEU A 115 -16.86 6.18 -18.25
N GLN A 116 -18.09 6.09 -18.81
CA GLN A 116 -18.81 7.23 -19.35
C GLN A 116 -20.03 7.61 -18.53
N GLY A 117 -20.67 6.65 -17.89
CA GLY A 117 -21.91 6.89 -17.17
C GLY A 117 -22.06 6.09 -15.89
N LEU A 118 -21.07 5.28 -15.51
CA LEU A 118 -21.04 4.63 -14.20
C LEU A 118 -20.26 5.47 -13.19
N ASN A 119 -20.84 5.64 -12.02
CA ASN A 119 -20.16 6.28 -10.90
C ASN A 119 -19.06 5.38 -10.36
N PHE A 120 -18.01 5.98 -9.78
CA PHE A 120 -16.92 5.21 -9.24
C PHE A 120 -16.29 5.84 -7.99
N ILE A 121 -15.69 4.99 -7.17
CA ILE A 121 -14.78 5.34 -6.08
C ILE A 121 -13.37 5.15 -6.61
N ALA A 122 -12.53 6.18 -6.48
CA ALA A 122 -11.11 6.13 -6.81
C ALA A 122 -10.27 5.92 -5.54
N THR A 123 -9.05 5.39 -5.71
CA THR A 123 -8.08 5.25 -4.64
C THR A 123 -6.81 6.02 -4.97
N VAL A 124 -6.26 6.73 -3.98
CA VAL A 124 -4.97 7.41 -4.06
C VAL A 124 -4.19 7.07 -2.79
N TRP A 125 -2.98 6.49 -2.95
CA TRP A 125 -2.13 6.11 -1.82
C TRP A 125 -1.01 7.09 -1.53
N ASP A 126 -0.59 7.88 -2.54
CA ASP A 126 0.48 8.86 -2.42
C ASP A 126 0.45 9.91 -3.53
N LEU A 127 1.22 10.97 -3.33
CA LEU A 127 1.56 11.97 -4.34
C LEU A 127 3.08 12.06 -4.56
N CYS A 128 3.80 10.96 -4.33
CA CYS A 128 5.27 10.93 -4.37
C CYS A 128 5.86 11.43 -5.69
N HIS A 129 5.14 11.26 -6.82
CA HIS A 129 5.55 11.83 -8.11
C HIS A 129 5.69 13.37 -8.07
N ARG A 130 4.97 14.04 -7.16
CA ARG A 130 5.09 15.51 -6.95
C ARG A 130 6.01 15.86 -5.79
N ASP A 131 6.06 15.01 -4.77
CA ASP A 131 6.79 15.30 -3.54
C ASP A 131 8.28 15.05 -3.70
N THR A 132 8.66 14.02 -4.46
CA THR A 132 10.04 13.57 -4.67
C THR A 132 10.27 13.14 -6.12
N PRO A 133 10.18 14.10 -7.09
CA PRO A 133 10.25 13.80 -8.52
C PRO A 133 11.64 13.36 -9.00
N GLU A 134 12.67 13.45 -8.15
CA GLU A 134 14.04 13.07 -8.44
C GLU A 134 14.28 11.55 -8.47
N PHE A 135 13.42 10.74 -7.84
CA PHE A 135 13.62 9.30 -7.81
C PHE A 135 13.38 8.64 -9.18
N PRO A 136 14.20 7.64 -9.57
CA PRO A 136 14.11 7.00 -10.88
C PRO A 136 12.73 6.40 -11.16
N GLU A 137 12.08 5.77 -10.20
CA GLU A 137 10.76 5.17 -10.32
C GLU A 137 9.63 6.17 -10.59
N VAL A 138 9.90 7.45 -10.40
CA VAL A 138 8.97 8.54 -10.72
C VAL A 138 9.34 9.19 -12.06
N ARG A 139 10.63 9.32 -12.32
CA ARG A 139 11.17 10.09 -13.44
C ARG A 139 11.24 9.31 -14.73
N GLU A 140 11.49 8.01 -14.61
CA GLU A 140 11.63 7.14 -15.77
C GLU A 140 10.29 6.74 -16.39
N SER A 141 10.29 6.39 -17.65
CA SER A 141 9.15 5.84 -18.40
C SER A 141 7.88 6.71 -18.35
N ALA A 142 8.04 8.03 -18.26
CA ALA A 142 6.94 9.01 -18.21
C ALA A 142 5.93 8.77 -17.05
N VAL A 143 6.35 8.13 -15.96
CA VAL A 143 5.49 7.82 -14.80
C VAL A 143 4.90 9.10 -14.19
N PHE A 144 5.71 10.16 -14.07
CA PHE A 144 5.24 11.46 -13.58
C PHE A 144 4.05 11.99 -14.42
N GLN A 145 4.24 12.04 -15.74
CA GLN A 145 3.22 12.58 -16.66
C GLN A 145 1.96 11.70 -16.64
N ALA A 146 2.12 10.38 -16.63
CA ALA A 146 1.00 9.45 -16.61
C ALA A 146 0.17 9.57 -15.32
N ARG A 147 0.82 9.64 -14.15
CA ARG A 147 0.13 9.82 -12.85
C ARG A 147 -0.55 11.18 -12.76
N GLU A 148 0.17 12.25 -13.13
CA GLU A 148 -0.37 13.60 -13.11
C GLU A 148 -1.60 13.74 -14.00
N HIS A 149 -1.52 13.21 -15.23
CA HIS A 149 -2.63 13.20 -16.16
C HIS A 149 -3.83 12.42 -15.63
N SER A 150 -3.60 11.22 -15.11
CA SER A 150 -4.66 10.39 -14.52
C SER A 150 -5.37 11.08 -13.37
N TYR A 151 -4.62 11.67 -12.43
CA TYR A 151 -5.24 12.33 -11.28
C TYR A 151 -6.04 13.56 -11.67
N ARG A 152 -5.55 14.36 -12.64
CA ARG A 152 -6.31 15.52 -13.17
C ARG A 152 -7.61 15.14 -13.88
N THR A 153 -7.67 13.97 -14.49
CA THR A 153 -8.85 13.54 -15.26
C THR A 153 -9.83 12.72 -14.43
N ILE A 154 -9.36 11.91 -13.51
CA ILE A 154 -10.17 10.94 -12.74
C ILE A 154 -10.75 11.59 -11.47
N LEU A 155 -9.92 12.28 -10.67
CA LEU A 155 -10.34 12.71 -9.34
C LEU A 155 -11.54 13.68 -9.37
N PRO A 156 -11.67 14.61 -10.33
CA PRO A 156 -12.85 15.48 -10.43
C PRO A 156 -14.16 14.73 -10.69
N GLN A 157 -14.12 13.52 -11.26
CA GLN A 157 -15.28 12.72 -11.62
C GLN A 157 -15.64 11.65 -10.59
N ALA A 158 -14.72 11.30 -9.67
CA ALA A 158 -14.95 10.25 -8.69
C ALA A 158 -16.09 10.63 -7.73
N PHE A 159 -17.00 9.71 -7.43
CA PHE A 159 -18.01 9.89 -6.38
C PHE A 159 -17.35 10.11 -5.01
N ALA A 160 -16.35 9.32 -4.70
CA ALA A 160 -15.51 9.45 -3.51
C ALA A 160 -14.06 9.03 -3.84
N ILE A 161 -13.11 9.55 -3.07
CA ILE A 161 -11.69 9.26 -3.23
C ILE A 161 -11.18 8.71 -1.91
N MET A 162 -10.80 7.44 -1.91
CA MET A 162 -10.18 6.79 -0.76
C MET A 162 -8.71 7.22 -0.67
N THR A 163 -8.29 7.70 0.49
CA THR A 163 -6.89 8.04 0.78
C THR A 163 -6.44 7.30 2.04
N ASP A 164 -5.14 7.21 2.27
CA ASP A 164 -4.59 6.54 3.44
C ASP A 164 -4.58 7.41 4.72
N SER A 165 -4.64 8.73 4.55
CA SER A 165 -4.51 9.68 5.66
C SER A 165 -5.20 11.02 5.37
N ALA A 166 -5.48 11.76 6.44
CA ALA A 166 -6.01 13.14 6.35
C ALA A 166 -4.99 14.09 5.71
N ALA A 167 -3.69 13.87 5.93
CA ALA A 167 -2.63 14.66 5.31
C ALA A 167 -2.64 14.51 3.79
N LEU A 168 -2.76 13.28 3.28
CA LEU A 168 -2.88 13.02 1.84
C LEU A 168 -4.17 13.62 1.27
N ALA A 169 -5.30 13.44 1.96
CA ALA A 169 -6.57 14.05 1.55
C ALA A 169 -6.44 15.58 1.41
N GLY A 170 -5.86 16.25 2.41
CA GLY A 170 -5.58 17.69 2.35
C GLY A 170 -4.63 18.09 1.22
N ALA A 171 -3.61 17.26 0.92
CA ALA A 171 -2.71 17.49 -0.21
C ALA A 171 -3.43 17.36 -1.56
N ILE A 172 -4.31 16.36 -1.72
CA ILE A 172 -5.13 16.18 -2.93
C ILE A 172 -6.07 17.37 -3.13
N SER A 173 -6.78 17.80 -2.07
CA SER A 173 -7.66 18.96 -2.12
C SER A 173 -6.92 20.20 -2.62
N ARG A 174 -5.79 20.53 -2.02
CA ARG A 174 -5.00 21.71 -2.40
C ARG A 174 -4.38 21.63 -3.79
N ARG A 175 -3.88 20.45 -4.19
CA ARG A 175 -3.10 20.30 -5.44
C ARG A 175 -3.94 20.04 -6.68
N TYR A 176 -5.13 19.48 -6.50
CA TYR A 176 -6.03 19.09 -7.60
C TYR A 176 -7.39 19.81 -7.55
N GLY A 177 -7.64 20.65 -6.54
CA GLY A 177 -8.89 21.39 -6.41
C GLY A 177 -10.09 20.49 -6.14
N ILE A 178 -9.90 19.40 -5.39
CA ILE A 178 -10.97 18.46 -5.05
C ILE A 178 -11.62 18.88 -3.74
N ASP A 179 -12.96 18.92 -3.72
CA ASP A 179 -13.72 19.23 -2.51
C ASP A 179 -13.45 18.23 -1.40
N ALA A 180 -13.20 18.73 -0.19
CA ALA A 180 -12.87 17.90 0.96
C ALA A 180 -13.94 16.85 1.27
N GLU A 181 -15.21 17.18 0.99
CA GLU A 181 -16.35 16.27 1.17
C GLU A 181 -16.30 15.01 0.28
N ARG A 182 -15.49 15.02 -0.77
CA ARG A 182 -15.29 13.85 -1.66
C ARG A 182 -14.11 12.98 -1.25
N LEU A 183 -13.26 13.48 -0.36
CA LEU A 183 -12.08 12.78 0.15
C LEU A 183 -12.44 11.98 1.39
N LEU A 184 -12.00 10.73 1.45
CA LEU A 184 -12.27 9.84 2.57
C LEU A 184 -10.95 9.24 3.07
N PRO A 185 -10.36 9.83 4.13
CA PRO A 185 -9.19 9.25 4.79
C PRO A 185 -9.55 7.91 5.42
N MET A 186 -9.01 6.82 4.86
CA MET A 186 -9.19 5.45 5.33
C MET A 186 -7.83 4.87 5.67
N PRO A 187 -7.41 4.88 6.95
CA PRO A 187 -6.11 4.38 7.35
C PRO A 187 -5.88 2.93 6.92
N PHE A 188 -4.64 2.59 6.58
CA PHE A 188 -4.26 1.23 6.25
C PHE A 188 -4.45 0.27 7.43
N ALA A 189 -4.53 -1.02 7.16
CA ALA A 189 -4.50 -2.10 8.14
C ALA A 189 -3.27 -2.99 7.88
N PRO A 190 -2.81 -3.75 8.87
CA PRO A 190 -1.83 -4.80 8.67
C PRO A 190 -2.28 -5.80 7.60
N ALA A 191 -1.35 -6.52 6.97
CA ALA A 191 -1.69 -7.55 6.00
C ALA A 191 -2.63 -8.61 6.63
N PRO A 192 -3.70 -9.04 5.93
CA PRO A 192 -4.66 -10.01 6.46
C PRO A 192 -4.01 -11.32 6.92
N SER A 193 -2.95 -11.74 6.23
CA SER A 193 -2.19 -12.95 6.55
C SER A 193 -1.46 -12.88 7.91
N LEU A 194 -1.15 -11.69 8.41
CA LEU A 194 -0.49 -11.53 9.71
C LEU A 194 -1.47 -11.54 10.89
N SER A 195 -2.76 -11.28 10.65
CA SER A 195 -3.80 -11.30 11.68
C SER A 195 -4.22 -12.73 12.05
N ALA A 196 -4.04 -13.69 11.16
CA ALA A 196 -4.30 -15.10 11.42
C ALA A 196 -3.13 -15.74 12.21
N ALA A 197 -3.42 -16.76 13.02
CA ALA A 197 -2.37 -17.57 13.62
C ALA A 197 -1.52 -18.19 12.51
N SER A 198 -0.18 -18.07 12.63
CA SER A 198 0.71 -18.66 11.64
C SER A 198 0.61 -20.18 11.70
N SER A 199 0.53 -20.83 10.56
CA SER A 199 0.63 -22.28 10.42
C SER A 199 2.09 -22.76 10.50
N THR A 200 3.05 -21.86 10.29
CA THR A 200 4.49 -22.17 10.25
C THR A 200 5.17 -21.66 11.51
N ASP A 201 5.87 -22.55 12.19
CA ASP A 201 6.64 -22.23 13.40
C ASP A 201 7.80 -21.26 13.07
N LYS A 202 8.06 -20.30 13.96
CA LYS A 202 9.13 -19.30 13.84
C LYS A 202 10.49 -19.95 13.59
N ALA A 203 10.84 -20.99 14.33
CA ALA A 203 12.15 -21.64 14.21
C ALA A 203 12.34 -22.27 12.82
N THR A 204 11.29 -22.88 12.27
CA THR A 204 11.27 -23.42 10.91
C THR A 204 11.49 -22.32 9.88
N VAL A 205 10.82 -21.18 10.01
CA VAL A 205 10.99 -20.04 9.11
C VAL A 205 12.42 -19.50 9.18
N LEU A 206 12.95 -19.26 10.38
CA LEU A 206 14.31 -18.75 10.54
C LEU A 206 15.37 -19.71 9.95
N SER A 207 15.21 -21.00 10.17
CA SER A 207 16.08 -22.04 9.59
C SER A 207 16.04 -22.03 8.07
N LYS A 208 14.84 -21.92 7.47
CA LYS A 208 14.64 -21.85 6.01
C LYS A 208 15.44 -20.71 5.37
N TYR A 209 15.53 -19.57 6.04
CA TYR A 209 16.21 -18.36 5.52
C TYR A 209 17.64 -18.20 6.07
N GLY A 210 18.15 -19.14 6.87
CA GLY A 210 19.48 -19.09 7.47
C GLY A 210 19.66 -17.90 8.40
N LEU A 211 18.62 -17.55 9.16
CA LEU A 211 18.61 -16.45 10.11
C LEU A 211 18.71 -16.96 11.55
N GLN A 212 19.41 -16.18 12.38
CA GLN A 212 19.36 -16.29 13.84
C GLN A 212 18.48 -15.17 14.40
N GLU A 213 17.83 -15.38 15.54
CA GLU A 213 17.01 -14.32 16.17
C GLU A 213 17.82 -13.05 16.47
N GLY A 214 17.15 -11.90 16.50
CA GLY A 214 17.74 -10.64 16.90
C GLY A 214 18.26 -9.77 15.75
N TYR A 215 18.01 -10.14 14.50
CA TYR A 215 18.33 -9.27 13.35
C TYR A 215 17.36 -8.11 13.24
N PHE A 216 17.79 -7.05 12.54
CA PHE A 216 16.89 -5.99 12.09
C PHE A 216 16.19 -6.42 10.80
N PHE A 217 14.90 -6.15 10.69
CA PHE A 217 14.09 -6.59 9.57
C PHE A 217 13.59 -5.43 8.72
N TYR A 218 13.72 -5.53 7.41
CA TYR A 218 13.15 -4.58 6.47
C TYR A 218 12.36 -5.29 5.36
N PRO A 219 11.04 -5.44 5.50
CA PRO A 219 10.17 -6.00 4.48
C PRO A 219 9.79 -4.95 3.44
N ALA A 220 10.67 -4.72 2.48
CA ALA A 220 10.48 -3.75 1.41
C ALA A 220 11.10 -4.22 0.10
N GLN A 221 10.39 -4.03 -1.01
CA GLN A 221 10.93 -4.23 -2.35
C GLN A 221 12.14 -3.31 -2.59
N PHE A 222 13.05 -3.72 -3.46
CA PHE A 222 14.28 -2.99 -3.74
C PHE A 222 14.05 -1.81 -4.71
N TRP A 223 13.20 -0.87 -4.31
CA TRP A 223 13.07 0.45 -4.93
C TRP A 223 14.16 1.40 -4.40
N ALA A 224 14.58 2.40 -5.19
CA ALA A 224 15.57 3.39 -4.74
C ALA A 224 15.07 4.18 -3.51
N HIS A 225 13.80 4.64 -3.52
CA HIS A 225 13.20 5.38 -2.42
C HIS A 225 13.08 4.59 -1.10
N LYS A 226 13.20 3.27 -1.13
CA LYS A 226 13.22 2.45 0.10
C LYS A 226 14.53 2.57 0.88
N ASN A 227 15.55 3.18 0.28
CA ASN A 227 16.76 3.62 0.99
C ASN A 227 17.51 2.52 1.76
N HIS A 228 17.59 1.31 1.18
CA HIS A 228 18.36 0.19 1.77
C HIS A 228 19.82 0.56 2.04
N ILE A 229 20.37 1.45 1.20
CA ILE A 229 21.77 1.91 1.33
C ILE A 229 22.01 2.60 2.65
N ARG A 230 21.04 3.37 3.18
CA ARG A 230 21.22 4.06 4.48
C ARG A 230 21.36 3.06 5.63
N ILE A 231 20.61 1.95 5.57
CA ILE A 231 20.75 0.86 6.56
C ILE A 231 22.15 0.24 6.47
N LEU A 232 22.65 0.01 5.25
CA LEU A 232 23.99 -0.55 5.05
C LEU A 232 25.09 0.41 5.53
N GLN A 233 24.93 1.72 5.32
CA GLN A 233 25.87 2.73 5.86
C GLN A 233 25.86 2.73 7.40
N ALA A 234 24.69 2.60 8.02
CA ALA A 234 24.59 2.45 9.48
C ALA A 234 25.29 1.16 9.96
N LEU A 235 25.16 0.04 9.22
CA LEU A 235 25.91 -1.20 9.54
C LEU A 235 27.42 -1.03 9.45
N VAL A 236 27.94 -0.28 8.46
CA VAL A 236 29.38 0.02 8.36
C VAL A 236 29.85 0.75 9.63
N GLN A 237 29.10 1.75 10.09
CA GLN A 237 29.44 2.49 11.30
C GLN A 237 29.38 1.61 12.57
N LEU A 238 28.35 0.77 12.72
CA LEU A 238 28.21 -0.15 13.84
C LEU A 238 29.36 -1.16 13.86
N LYS A 239 29.73 -1.71 12.71
CA LYS A 239 30.87 -2.62 12.54
C LYS A 239 32.19 -1.94 12.95
N ALA A 240 32.41 -0.69 12.54
CA ALA A 240 33.58 0.09 12.94
C ALA A 240 33.66 0.32 14.46
N ARG A 241 32.52 0.32 15.15
CA ARG A 241 32.41 0.42 16.62
C ARG A 241 32.51 -0.96 17.31
N GLY A 242 32.81 -2.03 16.57
CA GLY A 242 32.90 -3.41 17.09
C GLY A 242 31.55 -4.06 17.41
N GLN A 243 30.45 -3.52 16.89
CA GLN A 243 29.10 -4.04 17.12
C GLN A 243 28.68 -4.98 15.99
N ALA A 244 28.45 -6.24 16.29
CA ALA A 244 27.96 -7.23 15.35
C ALA A 244 26.42 -7.15 15.25
N VAL A 245 25.91 -6.48 14.21
CA VAL A 245 24.50 -6.34 13.94
C VAL A 245 24.18 -6.97 12.60
N SER A 246 23.08 -7.71 12.51
CA SER A 246 22.61 -8.32 11.27
C SER A 246 21.29 -7.72 10.81
N VAL A 247 21.06 -7.73 9.49
CA VAL A 247 19.85 -7.23 8.83
C VAL A 247 19.34 -8.24 7.81
N ALA A 248 18.04 -8.43 7.77
CA ALA A 248 17.35 -9.20 6.74
C ALA A 248 16.46 -8.27 5.89
N PHE A 249 16.64 -8.30 4.58
CA PHE A 249 15.85 -7.57 3.59
C PHE A 249 14.93 -8.54 2.85
N ALA A 250 13.61 -8.33 2.92
CA ALA A 250 12.62 -9.15 2.23
C ALA A 250 11.86 -8.31 1.19
N GLY A 251 11.94 -8.70 -0.07
CA GLY A 251 11.25 -8.02 -1.17
C GLY A 251 11.81 -8.38 -2.54
N GLY A 252 11.00 -8.25 -3.56
CA GLY A 252 11.41 -8.42 -4.95
C GLY A 252 12.31 -7.29 -5.45
N ASP A 253 13.06 -7.56 -6.51
CA ASP A 253 13.86 -6.55 -7.20
C ASP A 253 12.95 -5.60 -7.98
N GLN A 254 13.23 -4.30 -7.83
CA GLN A 254 12.56 -3.21 -8.55
C GLN A 254 13.60 -2.24 -9.15
N GLY A 255 14.74 -2.81 -9.56
CA GLY A 255 15.82 -2.10 -10.23
C GLY A 255 16.97 -1.66 -9.32
N ASN A 256 16.83 -1.71 -7.98
CA ASN A 256 17.86 -1.23 -7.06
C ASN A 256 18.63 -2.35 -6.33
N ARG A 257 18.26 -3.62 -6.51
CA ARG A 257 18.90 -4.75 -5.81
C ARG A 257 20.39 -4.85 -6.09
N ARG A 258 20.78 -4.73 -7.36
CA ARG A 258 22.19 -4.80 -7.77
C ARG A 258 23.05 -3.74 -7.08
N HIS A 259 22.52 -2.53 -6.90
CA HIS A 259 23.20 -1.44 -6.19
C HIS A 259 23.44 -1.81 -4.71
N VAL A 260 22.43 -2.38 -4.06
CA VAL A 260 22.51 -2.88 -2.68
C VAL A 260 23.55 -4.01 -2.57
N GLU A 261 23.54 -5.00 -3.45
CA GLU A 261 24.51 -6.11 -3.47
C GLU A 261 25.95 -5.62 -3.68
N THR A 262 26.14 -4.64 -4.56
CA THR A 262 27.45 -4.02 -4.80
C THR A 262 27.97 -3.33 -3.55
N PHE A 263 27.12 -2.59 -2.84
CA PHE A 263 27.49 -1.92 -1.60
C PHE A 263 27.86 -2.92 -0.48
N VAL A 264 27.07 -4.00 -0.34
CA VAL A 264 27.35 -5.10 0.61
C VAL A 264 28.71 -5.72 0.35
N ALA A 265 29.03 -6.01 -0.91
CA ALA A 265 30.31 -6.58 -1.30
C ALA A 265 31.49 -5.63 -1.02
N ALA A 266 31.38 -4.36 -1.43
CA ALA A 266 32.41 -3.36 -1.29
C ALA A 266 32.77 -3.04 0.17
N ASN A 267 31.82 -3.23 1.11
CA ASN A 267 32.01 -2.93 2.53
C ASN A 267 32.14 -4.18 3.41
N ALA A 268 32.35 -5.35 2.79
CA ALA A 268 32.51 -6.65 3.50
C ALA A 268 31.38 -6.92 4.53
N LEU A 269 30.11 -6.69 4.11
CA LEU A 269 28.92 -6.88 4.96
C LEU A 269 28.18 -8.21 4.72
N ARG A 270 28.75 -9.13 3.93
CA ARG A 270 28.08 -10.38 3.53
C ARG A 270 27.60 -11.23 4.70
N ASP A 271 28.33 -11.24 5.80
CA ASP A 271 27.97 -12.02 7.00
C ASP A 271 26.85 -11.36 7.83
N GLN A 272 26.65 -10.05 7.67
CA GLN A 272 25.68 -9.24 8.41
C GLN A 272 24.38 -8.99 7.65
N VAL A 273 24.35 -9.24 6.32
CA VAL A 273 23.18 -8.92 5.47
C VAL A 273 22.64 -10.19 4.82
N ARG A 274 21.33 -10.39 4.94
CA ARG A 274 20.59 -11.45 4.23
C ARG A 274 19.58 -10.82 3.27
N LEU A 275 19.69 -11.14 1.98
CA LEU A 275 18.77 -10.72 0.94
C LEU A 275 17.83 -11.89 0.64
N LEU A 276 16.64 -11.87 1.23
CA LEU A 276 15.69 -12.99 1.21
C LEU A 276 14.93 -13.10 -0.13
N GLY A 277 14.87 -12.02 -0.92
CA GLY A 277 14.02 -11.96 -2.10
C GLY A 277 12.54 -11.90 -1.75
N PHE A 278 11.70 -12.38 -2.66
CA PHE A 278 10.26 -12.51 -2.38
C PHE A 278 10.04 -13.56 -1.29
N VAL A 279 9.26 -13.18 -0.27
CA VAL A 279 8.89 -14.05 0.85
C VAL A 279 7.40 -14.33 0.79
N PRO A 280 6.97 -15.60 0.81
CA PRO A 280 5.57 -15.98 0.90
C PRO A 280 4.89 -15.44 2.16
N ALA A 281 3.58 -15.19 2.07
CA ALA A 281 2.81 -14.57 3.15
C ALA A 281 2.82 -15.39 4.44
N GLU A 282 2.86 -16.72 4.34
CA GLU A 282 2.92 -17.67 5.46
C GLU A 282 4.20 -17.58 6.28
N ASP A 283 5.31 -17.14 5.68
CA ASP A 283 6.60 -17.00 6.36
C ASP A 283 6.79 -15.62 7.00
N MET A 284 6.05 -14.61 6.55
CA MET A 284 6.26 -13.23 6.98
C MET A 284 6.14 -13.05 8.50
N ARG A 285 5.17 -13.71 9.13
CA ARG A 285 4.98 -13.63 10.57
C ARG A 285 6.21 -14.14 11.34
N GLY A 286 6.75 -15.28 10.96
CA GLY A 286 7.96 -15.84 11.59
C GLY A 286 9.18 -14.91 11.46
N LEU A 287 9.33 -14.24 10.32
CA LEU A 287 10.38 -13.23 10.13
C LEU A 287 10.21 -12.01 11.03
N TYR A 288 8.98 -11.50 11.18
CA TYR A 288 8.71 -10.43 12.13
C TYR A 288 8.97 -10.88 13.57
N GLU A 289 8.51 -12.07 13.96
CA GLU A 289 8.69 -12.60 15.32
C GLU A 289 10.16 -12.83 15.67
N GLY A 290 11.01 -13.19 14.70
CA GLY A 290 12.45 -13.42 14.89
C GLY A 290 13.29 -12.14 14.95
N CYS A 291 12.80 -11.01 14.48
CA CYS A 291 13.59 -9.79 14.45
C CYS A 291 13.69 -9.10 15.81
N ARG A 292 14.75 -8.29 15.99
CA ARG A 292 14.90 -7.37 17.14
C ARG A 292 13.98 -6.15 16.97
N ALA A 293 14.02 -5.55 15.78
CA ALA A 293 13.20 -4.41 15.42
C ALA A 293 13.00 -4.35 13.90
N VAL A 294 11.94 -3.68 13.47
CA VAL A 294 11.74 -3.30 12.08
C VAL A 294 12.45 -1.96 11.83
N VAL A 295 13.17 -1.86 10.70
CA VAL A 295 13.89 -0.64 10.32
C VAL A 295 13.46 -0.19 8.93
N MET A 296 12.97 1.05 8.79
CA MET A 296 12.36 1.55 7.56
C MET A 296 12.66 3.04 7.31
N PRO A 297 13.88 3.39 6.80
CA PRO A 297 14.25 4.76 6.49
C PRO A 297 13.80 5.18 5.08
N THR A 298 12.54 4.90 4.72
CA THR A 298 11.99 5.19 3.38
C THR A 298 11.73 6.67 3.17
N TYR A 299 11.76 7.11 1.89
CA TYR A 299 11.37 8.45 1.47
C TYR A 299 9.91 8.55 0.99
N PHE A 300 9.25 7.42 0.69
CA PHE A 300 7.91 7.42 0.12
C PHE A 300 6.87 6.83 1.07
N GLY A 301 5.65 7.35 0.87
CA GLY A 301 4.44 6.88 1.45
C GLY A 301 4.07 7.66 2.71
N PRO A 302 3.00 8.48 2.66
CA PRO A 302 2.49 9.17 3.85
C PRO A 302 2.08 8.18 4.93
N THR A 303 1.65 6.97 4.54
CA THR A 303 1.56 5.80 5.40
C THR A 303 2.17 4.56 4.74
N ASN A 304 2.68 3.66 5.57
CA ASN A 304 3.29 2.41 5.14
C ASN A 304 2.71 1.25 5.97
N MET A 305 2.65 0.04 5.41
CA MET A 305 2.14 -1.15 6.10
C MET A 305 3.11 -1.75 7.13
N PRO A 306 4.43 -1.85 6.87
CA PRO A 306 5.36 -2.46 7.82
C PRO A 306 5.32 -1.89 9.24
N PRO A 307 5.10 -0.58 9.49
CA PRO A 307 4.86 -0.07 10.83
C PRO A 307 3.67 -0.72 11.53
N LEU A 308 2.53 -0.86 10.84
CA LEU A 308 1.32 -1.48 11.39
C LEU A 308 1.55 -2.97 11.70
N GLU A 309 2.29 -3.64 10.84
CA GLU A 309 2.66 -5.05 10.97
C GLU A 309 3.62 -5.27 12.15
N ALA A 310 4.62 -4.39 12.31
CA ALA A 310 5.53 -4.39 13.46
C ALA A 310 4.75 -4.22 14.78
N TRP A 311 3.85 -3.26 14.85
CA TRP A 311 3.04 -3.02 16.04
C TRP A 311 2.07 -4.17 16.32
N LEU A 312 1.48 -4.79 15.30
CA LEU A 312 0.61 -5.96 15.45
C LEU A 312 1.36 -7.14 16.05
N ILE A 313 2.60 -7.39 15.61
CA ILE A 313 3.45 -8.49 16.09
C ILE A 313 4.18 -8.13 17.40
N GLY A 314 4.09 -6.89 17.86
CA GLY A 314 4.76 -6.43 19.08
C GLY A 314 6.27 -6.23 18.89
N LYS A 315 6.69 -5.65 17.77
CA LYS A 315 8.10 -5.34 17.49
C LYS A 315 8.38 -3.85 17.53
N PRO A 316 9.53 -3.43 18.06
CA PRO A 316 9.99 -2.05 17.97
C PRO A 316 10.15 -1.60 16.53
N LEU A 317 9.97 -0.32 16.28
CA LEU A 317 10.09 0.30 14.96
C LEU A 317 11.12 1.44 14.97
N ILE A 318 12.02 1.41 13.99
CA ILE A 318 12.85 2.56 13.60
C ILE A 318 12.30 3.06 12.26
N TYR A 319 11.92 4.33 12.18
CA TYR A 319 11.16 4.85 11.04
C TYR A 319 11.66 6.20 10.57
N SER A 320 11.38 6.54 9.30
CA SER A 320 11.71 7.85 8.76
C SER A 320 10.95 8.95 9.49
N SER A 321 11.64 10.01 9.90
CA SER A 321 11.06 11.18 10.55
C SER A 321 10.06 11.95 9.67
N GLN A 322 10.13 11.76 8.35
CA GLN A 322 9.19 12.34 7.40
C GLN A 322 7.75 11.82 7.60
N PHE A 323 7.59 10.64 8.20
CA PHE A 323 6.29 10.00 8.44
C PHE A 323 5.94 9.90 9.93
N ARG A 324 6.42 10.86 10.71
CA ARG A 324 6.13 10.96 12.15
C ARG A 324 4.63 11.02 12.44
N GLU A 325 3.82 11.57 11.53
CA GLU A 325 2.36 11.60 11.68
C GLU A 325 1.75 10.18 11.77
N GLN A 326 2.25 9.23 10.97
CA GLN A 326 1.84 7.83 11.09
C GLN A 326 2.32 7.21 12.40
N ALA A 327 3.57 7.47 12.80
CA ALA A 327 4.20 6.80 13.93
C ALA A 327 3.79 7.35 15.30
N GLY A 328 3.58 8.65 15.43
CA GLY A 328 3.49 9.29 16.75
C GLY A 328 4.75 9.01 17.57
N GLU A 329 4.56 8.55 18.79
CA GLU A 329 5.63 8.15 19.73
C GLU A 329 5.96 6.63 19.63
N ALA A 330 5.39 5.93 18.65
CA ALA A 330 5.51 4.47 18.54
C ALA A 330 6.71 4.01 17.69
N ALA A 331 7.66 4.92 17.42
CA ALA A 331 8.88 4.60 16.68
C ALA A 331 10.06 5.49 17.11
N LEU A 332 11.28 4.99 16.95
CA LEU A 332 12.47 5.83 16.89
C LEU A 332 12.52 6.49 15.52
N CYS A 333 12.09 7.74 15.43
CA CYS A 333 12.08 8.50 14.19
C CYS A 333 13.47 9.09 13.90
N VAL A 334 14.02 8.75 12.72
CA VAL A 334 15.33 9.19 12.26
C VAL A 334 15.23 9.92 10.93
N ASP A 335 16.12 10.87 10.70
CA ASP A 335 16.28 11.47 9.38
C ASP A 335 16.75 10.38 8.39
N PRO A 336 16.04 10.15 7.28
CA PRO A 336 16.43 9.16 6.29
C PRO A 336 17.76 9.48 5.60
N ASP A 337 18.29 10.70 5.74
CA ASP A 337 19.59 11.13 5.22
C ASP A 337 20.74 10.95 6.21
N ASP A 338 20.45 10.68 7.50
CA ASP A 338 21.45 10.54 8.55
C ASP A 338 21.70 9.06 8.92
N ALA A 339 22.76 8.47 8.34
CA ALA A 339 23.18 7.10 8.64
C ALA A 339 23.68 6.94 10.10
N ASP A 340 24.21 8.00 10.71
CA ASP A 340 24.72 7.95 12.07
C ASP A 340 23.55 7.98 13.08
N ALA A 341 22.52 8.80 12.84
CA ALA A 341 21.27 8.73 13.61
C ALA A 341 20.61 7.36 13.50
N LEU A 342 20.61 6.76 12.32
CA LEU A 342 20.06 5.41 12.12
C LEU A 342 20.88 4.36 12.89
N ALA A 343 22.23 4.45 12.86
CA ALA A 343 23.11 3.58 13.64
C ALA A 343 22.86 3.71 15.15
N ARG A 344 22.71 4.95 15.66
CA ARG A 344 22.35 5.18 17.08
C ARG A 344 20.99 4.58 17.44
N ALA A 345 19.99 4.73 16.57
CA ALA A 345 18.67 4.15 16.80
C ALA A 345 18.71 2.62 16.80
N MET A 346 19.47 1.99 15.89
CA MET A 346 19.70 0.56 15.90
C MET A 346 20.43 0.11 17.19
N GLN A 347 21.42 0.87 17.64
CA GLN A 347 22.12 0.60 18.89
C GLN A 347 21.18 0.75 20.10
N ALA A 348 20.31 1.74 20.15
CA ALA A 348 19.33 1.93 21.22
C ALA A 348 18.38 0.74 21.36
N CYS A 349 18.07 0.04 20.26
CA CYS A 349 17.29 -1.19 20.32
C CYS A 349 18.03 -2.37 20.99
N SER A 350 19.29 -2.24 21.43
CA SER A 350 19.93 -3.24 22.33
C SER A 350 19.38 -3.17 23.74
N ASP A 351 18.80 -2.05 24.14
CA ASP A 351 18.16 -1.85 25.43
C ASP A 351 16.73 -2.43 25.44
N ASP A 352 16.46 -3.37 26.35
CA ASP A 352 15.17 -4.03 26.45
C ASP A 352 14.07 -3.10 27.00
N GLU A 353 14.42 -2.09 27.82
CA GLU A 353 13.46 -1.12 28.35
C GLU A 353 12.96 -0.19 27.25
N ILE A 354 13.87 0.27 26.38
CA ILE A 354 13.53 1.06 25.19
C ILE A 354 12.62 0.25 24.27
N CYS A 355 13.00 -0.99 23.99
CA CYS A 355 12.19 -1.87 23.15
C CYS A 355 10.79 -2.11 23.75
N ALA A 356 10.70 -2.39 25.04
CA ALA A 356 9.41 -2.60 25.71
C ALA A 356 8.53 -1.33 25.70
N ALA A 357 9.13 -0.15 25.84
CA ALA A 357 8.42 1.12 25.74
C ALA A 357 7.84 1.34 24.32
N LEU A 358 8.65 1.08 23.27
CA LEU A 358 8.22 1.19 21.89
C LEU A 358 7.11 0.19 21.53
N VAL A 359 7.18 -1.04 22.02
CA VAL A 359 6.13 -2.06 21.84
C VAL A 359 4.82 -1.61 22.48
N ARG A 360 4.84 -1.07 23.71
CA ARG A 360 3.64 -0.54 24.34
C ARG A 360 3.05 0.64 23.58
N ALA A 361 3.89 1.58 23.13
CA ALA A 361 3.47 2.72 22.33
C ALA A 361 2.89 2.26 20.98
N GLY A 362 3.53 1.26 20.32
CA GLY A 362 3.05 0.65 19.09
C GLY A 362 1.65 0.04 19.22
N ALA A 363 1.43 -0.75 20.26
CA ALA A 363 0.11 -1.32 20.54
C ALA A 363 -0.98 -0.24 20.80
N ALA A 364 -0.61 0.85 21.46
CA ALA A 364 -1.53 1.98 21.67
C ALA A 364 -1.83 2.70 20.35
N ARG A 365 -0.79 2.92 19.52
CA ARG A 365 -0.92 3.57 18.21
C ARG A 365 -1.79 2.76 17.26
N LEU A 366 -1.60 1.45 17.21
CA LEU A 366 -2.40 0.56 16.37
C LEU A 366 -3.90 0.65 16.74
N ARG A 367 -4.24 0.64 18.04
CA ARG A 367 -5.63 0.82 18.49
C ARG A 367 -6.23 2.17 18.07
N GLN A 368 -5.43 3.25 18.10
CA GLN A 368 -5.89 4.57 17.63
C GLN A 368 -6.21 4.53 16.12
N ILE A 369 -5.34 3.89 15.33
CA ILE A 369 -5.54 3.75 13.87
C ILE A 369 -6.75 2.87 13.57
N GLU A 370 -6.97 1.80 14.32
CA GLU A 370 -8.16 0.95 14.21
C GLU A 370 -9.45 1.72 14.52
N GLN A 371 -9.41 2.59 15.52
CA GLN A 371 -10.56 3.45 15.85
C GLN A 371 -10.84 4.47 14.72
N GLN A 372 -9.80 5.11 14.19
CA GLN A 372 -9.94 6.02 13.05
C GLN A 372 -10.51 5.30 11.82
N ARG A 373 -10.11 4.04 11.57
CA ARG A 373 -10.70 3.22 10.51
C ARG A 373 -12.20 3.01 10.70
N LYS A 374 -12.64 2.65 11.91
CA LYS A 374 -14.07 2.45 12.20
C LYS A 374 -14.89 3.74 11.98
N GLU A 375 -14.34 4.89 12.33
CA GLU A 375 -14.98 6.18 12.09
C GLU A 375 -15.08 6.47 10.58
N ALA A 376 -14.00 6.23 9.82
CA ALA A 376 -14.00 6.36 8.37
C ALA A 376 -14.95 5.34 7.69
N GLU A 377 -15.08 4.14 8.20
CA GLU A 377 -16.05 3.13 7.75
C GLU A 377 -17.51 3.60 7.95
N ALA A 378 -17.80 4.20 9.08
CA ALA A 378 -19.13 4.75 9.34
C ALA A 378 -19.44 5.91 8.37
N GLU A 379 -18.46 6.78 8.09
CA GLU A 379 -18.60 7.84 7.10
C GLU A 379 -18.80 7.30 5.69
N LEU A 380 -18.00 6.30 5.27
CA LEU A 380 -18.17 5.64 3.96
C LEU A 380 -19.58 5.06 3.83
N LEU A 381 -20.07 4.38 4.86
CA LEU A 381 -21.42 3.81 4.85
C LEU A 381 -22.50 4.92 4.73
N ALA A 382 -22.33 6.04 5.42
CA ALA A 382 -23.25 7.19 5.30
C ALA A 382 -23.26 7.74 3.86
N ARG A 383 -22.09 7.87 3.22
CA ARG A 383 -21.99 8.29 1.82
C ARG A 383 -22.62 7.30 0.85
N LEU A 384 -22.45 5.99 1.07
CA LEU A 384 -23.11 4.97 0.24
C LEU A 384 -24.62 5.04 0.33
N ARG A 385 -25.19 5.29 1.52
CA ARG A 385 -26.63 5.53 1.70
C ARG A 385 -27.11 6.78 0.96
N GLN A 386 -26.36 7.88 1.02
CA GLN A 386 -26.68 9.09 0.26
C GLN A 386 -26.60 8.85 -1.25
N PHE A 387 -25.62 8.09 -1.71
CA PHE A 387 -25.52 7.70 -3.12
C PHE A 387 -26.74 6.88 -3.55
N GLU A 388 -27.12 5.87 -2.79
CA GLU A 388 -28.30 5.02 -3.09
C GLU A 388 -29.58 5.86 -3.17
N ALA A 389 -29.79 6.79 -2.22
CA ALA A 389 -30.93 7.69 -2.24
C ALA A 389 -30.97 8.55 -3.50
N LYS A 390 -29.82 9.10 -3.93
CA LYS A 390 -29.73 9.86 -5.18
C LYS A 390 -29.88 8.97 -6.41
N ARG A 391 -29.30 7.75 -6.37
CA ARG A 391 -29.34 6.79 -7.49
C ARG A 391 -30.79 6.40 -7.86
N SER A 392 -31.71 6.41 -6.91
CA SER A 392 -33.13 6.13 -7.17
C SER A 392 -33.83 7.21 -8.01
N CYS A 393 -33.19 8.36 -8.27
CA CYS A 393 -33.78 9.45 -9.06
C CYS A 393 -33.64 9.27 -10.59
N TRP A 394 -32.90 8.26 -11.05
CA TRP A 394 -32.76 7.93 -12.48
C TRP A 394 -32.74 6.41 -12.70
N PRO A 395 -33.08 5.93 -13.92
CA PRO A 395 -33.20 4.52 -14.24
C PRO A 395 -31.84 3.75 -14.17
#